data_6f534997f08b3fbd04b1ac8a6583e3f8
#
_entry.id   6f534997f08b3fbd04b1ac8a6583e3f8
#
_cell.length_a   1.000
_cell.length_b   1.000
_cell.length_c   1.000
_cell.angle_alpha   90.00
_cell.angle_beta   90.00
_cell.angle_gamma   90.00
#
_symmetry.space_group_name_H-M   'P 1'
#
loop_
_entity.id
_entity.type
_entity.pdbx_description
1 polymer ?
#
loop_
_entity_poly.entity_id
_entity_poly.type
_entity_poly.pdbx_seq_one_letter_code
_entity_poly.pdbx_strand_id
1 'polypeptide(L)'
;MIFLKKHTGYFLLFLLLLPGMAISQEIPPQPDPPRLVVDYADLLPPDQEAWLERKLVAFDDTTSTQIAIVLVNSLNGLTKEEFADRIGEKWGVGRKDKDNGIV
;
A
#
# COMPACT_ATOMS: atom_id res chain seq x y z
N MET A 1 19.77 -42.22 -19.19
CA MET A 1 18.70 -41.75 -20.07
C MET A 1 17.47 -41.38 -19.26
N ILE A 2 17.00 -42.29 -18.49
CA ILE A 2 15.81 -42.09 -17.70
C ILE A 2 15.97 -40.94 -16.71
N PHE A 3 17.14 -40.75 -16.21
CA PHE A 3 17.40 -39.71 -15.21
C PHE A 3 17.22 -38.32 -15.76
N LEU A 4 17.52 -38.11 -17.01
CA LEU A 4 17.35 -36.81 -17.61
C LEU A 4 15.90 -36.35 -17.62
N LYS A 5 14.98 -37.29 -17.82
CA LYS A 5 13.58 -36.97 -17.81
C LYS A 5 13.09 -36.53 -16.43
N LYS A 6 13.62 -37.15 -15.41
CA LYS A 6 13.28 -36.78 -14.04
C LYS A 6 13.73 -35.38 -13.70
N HIS A 7 14.92 -35.03 -14.09
CA HIS A 7 15.45 -33.69 -13.84
C HIS A 7 14.62 -32.63 -14.53
N THR A 8 14.15 -32.92 -15.71
CA THR A 8 13.32 -31.99 -16.44
C THR A 8 12.02 -31.75 -15.72
N GLY A 9 11.42 -32.79 -15.14
CA GLY A 9 10.19 -32.64 -14.39
C GLY A 9 10.35 -31.76 -13.15
N TYR A 10 11.43 -31.92 -12.44
CA TYR A 10 11.69 -31.09 -11.26
C TYR A 10 11.93 -29.65 -11.62
N PHE A 11 12.60 -29.44 -12.70
CA PHE A 11 12.87 -28.09 -13.16
C PHE A 11 11.60 -27.35 -13.49
N LEU A 12 10.66 -28.00 -14.17
CA LEU A 12 9.39 -27.40 -14.49
C LEU A 12 8.59 -27.06 -13.23
N LEU A 13 8.61 -27.93 -12.25
CA LEU A 13 7.93 -27.68 -11.00
C LEU A 13 8.49 -26.45 -10.31
N PHE A 14 9.78 -26.29 -10.32
CA PHE A 14 10.42 -25.14 -9.73
C PHE A 14 9.99 -23.84 -10.39
N LEU A 15 9.87 -23.84 -11.70
CA LEU A 15 9.44 -22.66 -12.43
C LEU A 15 8.01 -22.26 -12.10
N LEU A 16 7.16 -23.21 -11.80
CA LEU A 16 5.78 -22.91 -11.45
C LEU A 16 5.65 -22.17 -10.14
N LEU A 17 6.64 -22.25 -9.27
CA LEU A 17 6.59 -21.56 -8.00
C LEU A 17 6.90 -20.07 -8.12
N LEU A 18 7.64 -19.68 -9.14
CA LEU A 18 8.07 -18.29 -9.30
C LEU A 18 6.91 -17.33 -9.54
N PRO A 19 5.95 -17.61 -10.42
CA PRO A 19 4.86 -16.67 -10.67
C PRO A 19 4.03 -16.38 -9.43
N GLY A 20 3.89 -17.34 -8.53
CA GLY A 20 3.11 -17.14 -7.34
C GLY A 20 3.66 -16.08 -6.40
N MET A 21 4.93 -15.77 -6.52
CA MET A 21 5.55 -14.77 -5.65
C MET A 21 5.36 -13.35 -6.15
N ALA A 22 4.95 -13.18 -7.39
CA ALA A 22 4.77 -11.87 -7.97
C ALA A 22 3.42 -11.25 -7.71
N ILE A 23 2.52 -11.97 -7.04
CA ILE A 23 1.11 -11.58 -6.90
C ILE A 23 0.83 -10.73 -5.67
N SER A 24 1.83 -10.42 -4.90
CA SER A 24 1.61 -9.94 -3.55
C SER A 24 1.43 -8.44 -3.39
N GLN A 25 1.44 -7.65 -4.47
CA GLN A 25 1.41 -6.20 -4.32
C GLN A 25 0.08 -5.61 -4.71
N GLU A 26 -0.88 -5.69 -3.81
CA GLU A 26 -2.18 -5.10 -4.01
C GLU A 26 -2.18 -3.62 -3.65
N ILE A 27 -1.38 -3.22 -2.68
CA ILE A 27 -1.25 -1.83 -2.28
C ILE A 27 0.21 -1.41 -2.30
N PRO A 28 0.49 -0.10 -2.53
CA PRO A 28 1.86 0.37 -2.57
C PRO A 28 2.50 0.38 -1.18
N PRO A 29 3.83 0.36 -1.11
CA PRO A 29 4.51 0.45 0.18
C PRO A 29 4.33 1.84 0.78
N GLN A 30 4.35 1.90 2.11
CA GLN A 30 4.31 3.18 2.81
C GLN A 30 5.57 3.99 2.50
N PRO A 31 5.45 5.29 2.27
CA PRO A 31 6.64 6.14 2.08
C PRO A 31 7.48 6.18 3.34
N ASP A 32 8.78 6.37 3.15
CA ASP A 32 9.73 6.52 4.24
C ASP A 32 10.49 7.84 4.06
N PRO A 33 10.28 8.83 4.92
CA PRO A 33 9.44 8.81 6.12
C PRO A 33 7.93 8.78 5.82
N PRO A 34 7.11 8.33 6.77
CA PRO A 34 5.66 8.30 6.58
C PRO A 34 5.07 9.69 6.38
N ARG A 35 4.02 9.75 5.56
CA ARG A 35 3.31 10.98 5.27
C ARG A 35 1.81 10.72 5.29
N LEU A 36 1.03 11.78 5.53
CA LEU A 36 -0.42 11.71 5.50
C LEU A 36 -0.99 11.98 4.12
N VAL A 37 -0.27 12.69 3.27
CA VAL A 37 -0.67 12.89 1.89
C VAL A 37 0.34 12.19 1.00
N VAL A 38 -0.11 11.16 0.27
CA VAL A 38 0.74 10.36 -0.59
C VAL A 38 0.15 10.36 -1.99
N ASP A 39 0.78 11.10 -2.89
CA ASP A 39 0.27 11.33 -4.24
C ASP A 39 1.05 10.50 -5.25
N TYR A 40 0.72 9.22 -5.35
CA TYR A 40 1.35 8.34 -6.34
C TYR A 40 0.88 8.64 -7.76
N ALA A 41 -0.26 9.30 -7.90
CA ALA A 41 -0.81 9.64 -9.20
C ALA A 41 -0.28 10.97 -9.75
N ASP A 42 0.49 11.69 -8.94
CA ASP A 42 1.08 12.98 -9.32
C ASP A 42 0.03 13.99 -9.80
N LEU A 43 -1.03 14.10 -9.00
CA LEU A 43 -2.15 14.99 -9.32
C LEU A 43 -2.07 16.34 -8.62
N LEU A 44 -1.37 16.42 -7.50
CA LEU A 44 -1.31 17.64 -6.70
C LEU A 44 -0.03 18.42 -7.00
N PRO A 45 -0.14 19.75 -7.18
CA PRO A 45 1.05 20.58 -7.21
C PRO A 45 1.79 20.49 -5.87
N PRO A 46 3.13 20.61 -5.87
CA PRO A 46 3.91 20.44 -4.62
C PRO A 46 3.51 21.35 -3.48
N ASP A 47 3.11 22.59 -3.78
CA ASP A 47 2.69 23.53 -2.74
C ASP A 47 1.36 23.15 -2.12
N GLN A 48 0.44 22.61 -2.91
CA GLN A 48 -0.84 22.13 -2.41
C GLN A 48 -0.67 20.85 -1.61
N GLU A 49 0.18 19.96 -2.06
CA GLU A 49 0.48 18.74 -1.32
C GLU A 49 1.06 19.08 0.06
N ALA A 50 2.02 20.00 0.12
CA ALA A 50 2.61 20.44 1.37
C ALA A 50 1.60 21.12 2.28
N TRP A 51 0.74 21.95 1.72
CA TRP A 51 -0.30 22.62 2.49
C TRP A 51 -1.27 21.60 3.11
N LEU A 52 -1.68 20.63 2.33
CA LEU A 52 -2.61 19.61 2.80
C LEU A 52 -1.97 18.73 3.87
N GLU A 53 -0.70 18.38 3.70
CA GLU A 53 0.05 17.62 4.70
C GLU A 53 0.04 18.36 6.03
N ARG A 54 0.35 19.65 6.04
CA ARG A 54 0.35 20.44 7.26
C ARG A 54 -1.03 20.50 7.90
N LYS A 55 -2.08 20.58 7.09
CA LYS A 55 -3.45 20.60 7.60
C LYS A 55 -3.79 19.30 8.31
N LEU A 56 -3.44 18.16 7.71
CA LEU A 56 -3.76 16.86 8.29
C LEU A 56 -2.94 16.56 9.54
N VAL A 57 -1.68 17.01 9.57
CA VAL A 57 -0.85 16.87 10.76
C VAL A 57 -1.44 17.69 11.90
N ALA A 58 -1.86 18.92 11.63
CA ALA A 58 -2.48 19.77 12.64
C ALA A 58 -3.79 19.17 13.15
N PHE A 59 -4.57 18.56 12.28
CA PHE A 59 -5.81 17.92 12.67
C PHE A 59 -5.55 16.73 13.61
N ASP A 60 -4.57 15.91 13.28
CA ASP A 60 -4.15 14.80 14.14
C ASP A 60 -3.71 15.31 15.53
N ASP A 61 -2.91 16.37 15.54
CA ASP A 61 -2.40 16.93 16.80
C ASP A 61 -3.52 17.45 17.70
N THR A 62 -4.59 17.98 17.12
CA THR A 62 -5.67 18.58 17.92
C THR A 62 -6.79 17.63 18.27
N THR A 63 -7.02 16.59 17.44
CA THR A 63 -8.16 15.68 17.62
C THR A 63 -7.74 14.26 17.95
N SER A 64 -6.50 13.91 17.77
CA SER A 64 -5.98 12.54 17.84
C SER A 64 -6.61 11.62 16.80
N THR A 65 -7.21 12.17 15.76
CA THR A 65 -7.70 11.39 14.61
C THR A 65 -6.76 11.61 13.44
N GLN A 66 -6.21 10.53 12.92
CA GLN A 66 -5.27 10.59 11.81
C GLN A 66 -5.98 10.32 10.50
N ILE A 67 -5.87 11.26 9.57
CA ILE A 67 -6.44 11.14 8.23
C ILE A 67 -5.29 11.01 7.24
N ALA A 68 -5.34 9.97 6.41
CA ALA A 68 -4.39 9.78 5.32
C ALA A 68 -5.12 9.89 3.98
N ILE A 69 -4.53 10.62 3.05
CA ILE A 69 -5.04 10.75 1.69
C ILE A 69 -4.03 10.10 0.75
N VAL A 70 -4.48 9.11 -0.01
CA VAL A 70 -3.62 8.36 -0.92
C VAL A 70 -4.22 8.45 -2.32
N LEU A 71 -3.50 9.06 -3.23
CA LEU A 71 -3.92 9.20 -4.62
C LEU A 71 -3.18 8.17 -5.46
N VAL A 72 -3.96 7.33 -6.14
CA VAL A 72 -3.40 6.23 -6.93
C VAL A 72 -4.00 6.21 -8.33
N ASN A 73 -3.29 5.60 -9.26
CA ASN A 73 -3.78 5.44 -10.64
C ASN A 73 -4.64 4.21 -10.80
N SER A 74 -4.57 3.27 -9.89
CA SER A 74 -5.28 2.00 -10.00
C SER A 74 -5.58 1.44 -8.63
N LEU A 75 -6.70 0.76 -8.50
CA LEU A 75 -7.06 0.04 -7.27
C LEU A 75 -6.62 -1.42 -7.32
N ASN A 76 -5.92 -1.83 -8.38
CA ASN A 76 -5.35 -3.17 -8.52
C ASN A 76 -6.37 -4.29 -8.34
N GLY A 77 -7.59 -4.07 -8.83
CA GLY A 77 -8.64 -5.08 -8.76
C GLY A 77 -9.44 -5.09 -7.47
N LEU A 78 -9.11 -4.22 -6.52
CA LEU A 78 -9.85 -4.09 -5.27
C LEU A 78 -10.93 -3.03 -5.38
N THR A 79 -11.92 -3.09 -4.51
CA THR A 79 -12.83 -1.96 -4.35
C THR A 79 -12.09 -0.83 -3.63
N LYS A 80 -12.63 0.39 -3.70
CA LYS A 80 -12.02 1.53 -3.00
C LYS A 80 -12.02 1.31 -1.49
N GLU A 81 -13.06 0.69 -0.96
CA GLU A 81 -13.17 0.37 0.46
C GLU A 81 -12.11 -0.64 0.88
N GLU A 82 -11.95 -1.71 0.12
CA GLU A 82 -10.93 -2.71 0.40
C GLU A 82 -9.52 -2.12 0.32
N PHE A 83 -9.28 -1.27 -0.69
CA PHE A 83 -7.99 -0.65 -0.87
C PHE A 83 -7.66 0.25 0.32
N ALA A 84 -8.60 1.08 0.73
CA ALA A 84 -8.42 1.99 1.87
C ALA A 84 -8.21 1.21 3.17
N ASP A 85 -8.98 0.15 3.39
CA ASP A 85 -8.83 -0.69 4.59
C ASP A 85 -7.45 -1.32 4.66
N ARG A 86 -6.96 -1.83 3.55
CA ARG A 86 -5.64 -2.46 3.51
C ARG A 86 -4.51 -1.46 3.72
N ILE A 87 -4.66 -0.26 3.18
CA ILE A 87 -3.72 0.84 3.44
C ILE A 87 -3.72 1.15 4.94
N GLY A 88 -4.90 1.33 5.52
CA GLY A 88 -5.02 1.67 6.92
C GLY A 88 -4.35 0.65 7.83
N GLU A 89 -4.59 -0.62 7.56
CA GLU A 89 -3.99 -1.70 8.33
C GLU A 89 -2.48 -1.78 8.13
N LYS A 90 -2.05 -1.80 6.88
CA LYS A 90 -0.66 -2.08 6.55
C LYS A 90 0.25 -0.91 6.87
N TRP A 91 -0.23 0.31 6.69
CA TRP A 91 0.55 1.50 6.99
C TRP A 91 0.36 1.94 8.45
N GLY A 92 -0.58 1.35 9.16
CA GLY A 92 -0.82 1.70 10.54
C GLY A 92 -1.40 3.09 10.73
N VAL A 93 -2.36 3.46 9.89
CA VAL A 93 -3.00 4.76 9.99
C VAL A 93 -3.86 4.81 11.24
N GLY A 94 -3.65 5.84 12.05
CA GLY A 94 -4.33 5.98 13.34
C GLY A 94 -3.55 5.31 14.46
N ARG A 95 -4.16 5.25 15.63
CA ARG A 95 -3.55 4.65 16.80
C ARG A 95 -4.22 3.30 17.07
N LYS A 96 -3.40 2.28 17.26
CA LYS A 96 -3.90 0.91 17.41
C LYS A 96 -4.89 0.74 18.56
N ASP A 97 -4.70 1.49 19.62
CA ASP A 97 -5.54 1.37 20.81
C ASP A 97 -6.85 2.14 20.72
N LYS A 98 -7.02 3.00 19.71
CA LYS A 98 -8.19 3.87 19.60
C LYS A 98 -8.95 3.73 18.29
N ASP A 99 -8.41 3.01 17.34
CA ASP A 99 -9.06 2.79 16.05
C ASP A 99 -9.52 4.10 15.40
N ASN A 100 -8.65 5.10 15.39
CA ASN A 100 -8.96 6.45 14.97
C ASN A 100 -8.25 6.89 13.70
N GLY A 101 -8.02 5.97 12.80
CA GLY A 101 -7.44 6.28 11.49
C GLY A 101 -8.52 6.33 10.41
N ILE A 102 -8.35 7.24 9.44
CA ILE A 102 -9.23 7.39 8.28
C ILE A 102 -8.34 7.41 7.03
N VAL A 103 -8.72 6.65 6.03
CA VAL A 103 -8.01 6.64 4.75
C VAL A 103 -8.97 6.98 3.63
#